data_a9953bc1a97b1097f9e1e3deb62a4018
#
_entry.id   a9953bc1a97b1097f9e1e3deb62a4018
#
_cell.length_a   1.000
_cell.length_b   1.000
_cell.length_c   1.000
_cell.angle_alpha   90.00
_cell.angle_beta   90.00
_cell.angle_gamma   90.00
#
_symmetry.space_group_name_H-M   'P 1'
#
loop_
_entity.id
_entity.type
_entity.pdbx_description
1 polymer ?
#
loop_
_entity_poly.entity_id
_entity_poly.type
_entity_poly.pdbx_seq_one_letter_code
_entity_poly.pdbx_strand_id
1 'polypeptide(L)'
;MKINLYNRLKKQLHRDIASCQDELVKIIYTIFPEAVFHGGTAIWRCYGGNRFSEDIDLYYYDKKDLVKNLKEGLQAKNLDLIKFKKIDNVVFAKITDKNVEVRLEIRLLERNNQIFKHKTIKQYQNIDGSSMTVFCLSPEELLLEKALAYKNRMLIRDVYDVYYLTSLVNLSAEQKRKFKETIDSWDTPEDEKNLKAIVYLGAIPSFSQLLSEIKRKL
;
A
#
# COMPACT_ATOMS: atom_id res chain seq x y z
N MET A 1 -25.09 -8.69 2.23
CA MET A 1 -24.05 -8.99 3.24
C MET A 1 -22.68 -8.87 2.56
N LYS A 2 -21.81 -7.94 2.97
CA LYS A 2 -20.44 -7.87 2.42
C LYS A 2 -19.64 -9.05 2.97
N ILE A 3 -19.09 -9.88 2.06
CA ILE A 3 -18.17 -10.95 2.45
C ILE A 3 -16.92 -10.28 3.04
N ASN A 4 -16.51 -10.67 4.24
CA ASN A 4 -15.30 -10.14 4.88
C ASN A 4 -14.04 -10.49 4.06
N LEU A 5 -12.96 -9.77 4.29
CA LEU A 5 -11.74 -9.92 3.51
C LEU A 5 -11.11 -11.31 3.68
N TYR A 6 -11.24 -11.91 4.87
CA TYR A 6 -10.78 -13.28 5.16
C TYR A 6 -11.32 -14.30 4.15
N ASN A 7 -12.62 -14.23 3.86
CA ASN A 7 -13.28 -15.17 2.94
C ASN A 7 -12.97 -14.90 1.45
N ARG A 8 -12.45 -13.71 1.13
CA ARG A 8 -12.01 -13.38 -0.24
C ARG A 8 -10.60 -13.88 -0.55
N LEU A 9 -9.72 -13.93 0.44
CA LEU A 9 -8.35 -14.41 0.27
C LEU A 9 -8.34 -15.94 0.15
N LYS A 10 -7.82 -16.44 -0.98
CA LYS A 10 -7.82 -17.88 -1.29
C LYS A 10 -6.68 -18.64 -0.61
N LYS A 11 -5.52 -17.99 -0.41
CA LYS A 11 -4.32 -18.60 0.15
C LYS A 11 -4.27 -18.37 1.66
N GLN A 12 -3.99 -19.45 2.43
CA GLN A 12 -3.83 -19.34 3.88
C GLN A 12 -2.71 -18.36 4.24
N LEU A 13 -1.56 -18.44 3.57
CA LEU A 13 -0.44 -17.52 3.76
C LEU A 13 -0.88 -16.03 3.65
N HIS A 14 -1.74 -15.69 2.68
CA HIS A 14 -2.23 -14.31 2.55
C HIS A 14 -3.14 -13.91 3.72
N ARG A 15 -3.91 -14.85 4.28
CA ARG A 15 -4.74 -14.61 5.47
C ARG A 15 -3.89 -14.37 6.71
N ASP A 16 -2.85 -15.17 6.88
CA ASP A 16 -1.93 -15.07 8.03
C ASP A 16 -1.15 -13.75 7.97
N ILE A 17 -0.59 -13.39 6.81
CA ILE A 17 0.07 -12.09 6.61
C ILE A 17 -0.91 -10.95 6.88
N ALA A 18 -2.15 -11.02 6.36
CA ALA A 18 -3.14 -9.98 6.55
C ALA A 18 -3.56 -9.82 8.03
N SER A 19 -3.64 -10.92 8.79
CA SER A 19 -3.90 -10.91 10.23
C SER A 19 -2.75 -10.24 11.00
N CYS A 20 -1.50 -10.60 10.67
CA CYS A 20 -0.32 -9.97 11.27
C CYS A 20 -0.24 -8.47 10.93
N GLN A 21 -0.60 -8.08 9.68
CA GLN A 21 -0.71 -6.67 9.30
C GLN A 21 -1.74 -5.91 10.15
N ASP A 22 -2.90 -6.51 10.43
CA ASP A 22 -3.95 -5.86 11.22
C ASP A 22 -3.47 -5.54 12.65
N GLU A 23 -2.78 -6.48 13.30
CA GLU A 23 -2.19 -6.23 14.63
C GLU A 23 -1.07 -5.19 14.57
N LEU A 24 -0.22 -5.25 13.55
CA LEU A 24 0.86 -4.29 13.36
C LEU A 24 0.31 -2.87 13.13
N VAL A 25 -0.75 -2.71 12.35
CA VAL A 25 -1.40 -1.42 12.10
C VAL A 25 -1.99 -0.83 13.38
N LYS A 26 -2.62 -1.65 14.24
CA LYS A 26 -3.13 -1.21 15.55
C LYS A 26 -2.00 -0.67 16.43
N ILE A 27 -0.87 -1.39 16.47
CA ILE A 27 0.33 -0.95 17.22
C ILE A 27 0.85 0.37 16.65
N ILE A 28 1.01 0.45 15.33
CA ILE A 28 1.51 1.65 14.65
C ILE A 28 0.67 2.88 15.00
N TYR A 29 -0.65 2.81 14.90
CA TYR A 29 -1.49 3.97 15.21
C TYR A 29 -1.62 4.30 16.70
N THR A 30 -1.29 3.36 17.58
CA THR A 30 -1.12 3.65 19.01
C THR A 30 0.15 4.48 19.27
N ILE A 31 1.22 4.20 18.53
CA ILE A 31 2.54 4.82 18.73
C ILE A 31 2.72 6.06 17.83
N PHE A 32 2.26 5.97 16.59
CA PHE A 32 2.43 6.97 15.52
C PHE A 32 1.07 7.39 14.94
N PRO A 33 0.22 8.09 15.71
CA PRO A 33 -1.18 8.35 15.34
C PRO A 33 -1.33 9.24 14.10
N GLU A 34 -0.25 9.94 13.70
CA GLU A 34 -0.22 10.80 12.50
C GLU A 34 0.45 10.12 11.28
N ALA A 35 0.78 8.83 11.37
CA ALA A 35 1.35 8.10 10.24
C ALA A 35 0.37 8.09 9.06
N VAL A 36 0.88 8.25 7.85
CA VAL A 36 0.08 8.30 6.62
C VAL A 36 0.37 7.07 5.77
N PHE A 37 -0.64 6.25 5.54
CA PHE A 37 -0.55 5.09 4.66
C PHE A 37 -0.33 5.48 3.21
N HIS A 38 0.55 4.75 2.55
CA HIS A 38 0.70 4.78 1.10
C HIS A 38 0.97 3.37 0.53
N GLY A 39 1.38 3.27 -0.73
CA GLY A 39 1.75 1.99 -1.31
C GLY A 39 0.58 1.05 -1.60
N GLY A 40 0.90 -0.24 -1.80
CA GLY A 40 -0.07 -1.26 -2.22
C GLY A 40 -1.10 -1.61 -1.16
N THR A 41 -0.70 -1.64 0.11
CA THR A 41 -1.60 -1.96 1.22
C THR A 41 -2.62 -0.84 1.47
N ALA A 42 -2.25 0.43 1.25
CA ALA A 42 -3.19 1.54 1.27
C ALA A 42 -4.29 1.36 0.21
N ILE A 43 -3.92 1.03 -1.04
CA ILE A 43 -4.88 0.78 -2.12
C ILE A 43 -5.79 -0.39 -1.77
N TRP A 44 -5.22 -1.47 -1.27
CA TRP A 44 -5.96 -2.67 -0.93
C TRP A 44 -6.92 -2.48 0.25
N ARG A 45 -6.41 -1.98 1.38
CA ARG A 45 -7.15 -1.93 2.67
C ARG A 45 -8.02 -0.70 2.83
N CYS A 46 -7.61 0.43 2.26
CA CYS A 46 -8.28 1.71 2.45
C CYS A 46 -9.16 2.10 1.25
N TYR A 47 -8.86 1.59 0.06
CA TYR A 47 -9.60 1.91 -1.16
C TYR A 47 -10.29 0.70 -1.81
N GLY A 48 -10.18 -0.49 -1.21
CA GLY A 48 -10.89 -1.69 -1.68
C GLY A 48 -10.30 -2.34 -2.91
N GLY A 49 -9.01 -2.17 -3.16
CA GLY A 49 -8.29 -2.81 -4.26
C GLY A 49 -8.40 -4.34 -4.24
N ASN A 50 -8.31 -4.96 -5.39
CA ASN A 50 -8.58 -6.39 -5.59
C ASN A 50 -7.33 -7.26 -5.65
N ARG A 51 -6.16 -6.71 -5.34
CA ARG A 51 -4.91 -7.46 -5.22
C ARG A 51 -4.37 -7.43 -3.80
N PHE A 52 -3.78 -8.53 -3.41
CA PHE A 52 -3.06 -8.68 -2.14
C PHE A 52 -1.76 -7.84 -2.13
N SER A 53 -1.43 -7.26 -0.98
CA SER A 53 -0.17 -6.55 -0.74
C SER A 53 0.44 -7.00 0.59
N GLU A 54 1.73 -7.33 0.59
CA GLU A 54 2.43 -7.94 1.74
C GLU A 54 3.04 -6.90 2.67
N ASP A 55 3.40 -5.72 2.14
CA ASP A 55 4.18 -4.72 2.83
C ASP A 55 3.26 -3.65 3.46
N ILE A 56 3.72 -3.01 4.52
CA ILE A 56 3.12 -1.80 5.08
C ILE A 56 4.05 -0.64 4.80
N ASP A 57 3.58 0.35 4.07
CA ASP A 57 4.31 1.54 3.66
C ASP A 57 3.69 2.78 4.30
N LEU A 58 4.50 3.58 5.00
CA LEU A 58 4.05 4.75 5.77
C LEU A 58 4.95 5.96 5.53
N TYR A 59 4.35 7.14 5.54
CA TYR A 59 5.04 8.40 5.78
C TYR A 59 4.87 8.82 7.25
N TYR A 60 5.95 9.30 7.86
CA TYR A 60 5.94 9.86 9.21
C TYR A 60 6.96 10.99 9.33
N TYR A 61 6.86 11.84 10.34
CA TYR A 61 7.75 13.00 10.47
C TYR A 61 8.63 12.98 11.73
N ASP A 62 8.24 12.25 12.78
CA ASP A 62 9.00 12.23 14.02
C ASP A 62 10.01 11.08 14.03
N LYS A 63 11.26 11.44 14.29
CA LYS A 63 12.40 10.49 14.35
C LYS A 63 12.72 10.05 15.78
N LYS A 64 12.12 10.76 16.79
CA LYS A 64 12.46 10.57 18.19
C LYS A 64 11.90 9.23 18.69
N ASP A 65 12.77 8.47 19.32
CA ASP A 65 12.44 7.19 19.97
C ASP A 65 11.66 6.16 19.10
N LEU A 66 11.63 6.37 17.77
CA LEU A 66 10.85 5.54 16.84
C LEU A 66 11.13 4.04 17.03
N VAL A 67 12.40 3.66 17.10
CA VAL A 67 12.80 2.25 17.27
C VAL A 67 12.39 1.70 18.62
N LYS A 68 12.60 2.48 19.69
CA LYS A 68 12.25 2.11 21.06
C LYS A 68 10.75 1.88 21.17
N ASN A 69 9.97 2.87 20.75
CA ASN A 69 8.50 2.81 20.80
C ASN A 69 7.96 1.64 19.97
N LEU A 70 8.52 1.42 18.77
CA LEU A 70 8.13 0.28 17.94
C LEU A 70 8.41 -1.05 18.65
N LYS A 71 9.60 -1.24 19.23
CA LYS A 71 9.94 -2.47 19.96
C LYS A 71 9.01 -2.71 21.15
N GLU A 72 8.76 -1.70 21.97
CA GLU A 72 7.87 -1.79 23.14
C GLU A 72 6.44 -2.14 22.71
N GLY A 73 5.91 -1.50 21.66
CA GLY A 73 4.58 -1.79 21.13
C GLY A 73 4.45 -3.21 20.55
N LEU A 74 5.46 -3.70 19.85
CA LEU A 74 5.49 -5.06 19.32
C LEU A 74 5.51 -6.10 20.43
N GLN A 75 6.37 -5.93 21.42
CA GLN A 75 6.48 -6.86 22.56
C GLN A 75 5.16 -6.99 23.32
N ALA A 76 4.43 -5.89 23.52
CA ALA A 76 3.11 -5.89 24.17
C ALA A 76 2.05 -6.74 23.45
N LYS A 77 2.30 -7.12 22.19
CA LYS A 77 1.40 -7.92 21.33
C LYS A 77 2.00 -9.25 20.86
N ASN A 78 3.10 -9.69 21.47
CA ASN A 78 3.83 -10.91 21.10
C ASN A 78 4.27 -10.93 19.62
N LEU A 79 4.60 -9.76 19.07
CA LEU A 79 5.24 -9.62 17.77
C LEU A 79 6.73 -9.37 17.96
N ASP A 80 7.56 -10.01 17.15
CA ASP A 80 9.01 -9.90 17.22
C ASP A 80 9.56 -9.02 16.08
N LEU A 81 10.47 -8.11 16.42
CA LEU A 81 11.25 -7.34 15.45
C LEU A 81 12.49 -8.13 15.05
N ILE A 82 12.42 -8.84 13.89
CA ILE A 82 13.52 -9.69 13.42
C ILE A 82 14.64 -8.90 12.75
N LYS A 83 14.30 -7.82 12.07
CA LYS A 83 15.26 -6.98 11.36
C LYS A 83 14.87 -5.52 11.45
N PHE A 84 15.87 -4.68 11.69
CA PHE A 84 15.71 -3.23 11.65
C PHE A 84 16.90 -2.62 10.91
N LYS A 85 16.62 -1.74 9.97
CA LYS A 85 17.65 -0.97 9.26
C LYS A 85 17.11 0.43 8.99
N LYS A 86 17.94 1.43 9.28
CA LYS A 86 17.67 2.82 8.90
C LYS A 86 18.71 3.24 7.87
N ILE A 87 18.26 3.72 6.72
CA ILE A 87 19.09 4.29 5.66
C ILE A 87 18.52 5.67 5.38
N ASP A 88 19.31 6.69 5.58
CA ASP A 88 18.91 8.09 5.43
C ASP A 88 17.60 8.39 6.17
N ASN A 89 16.56 8.67 5.43
CA ASN A 89 15.22 8.97 5.95
C ASN A 89 14.23 7.80 5.80
N VAL A 90 14.73 6.57 5.56
CA VAL A 90 13.86 5.38 5.44
C VAL A 90 14.22 4.38 6.52
N VAL A 91 13.19 3.93 7.23
CA VAL A 91 13.26 2.83 8.18
C VAL A 91 12.66 1.60 7.56
N PHE A 92 13.44 0.54 7.51
CA PHE A 92 12.99 -0.79 7.11
C PHE A 92 12.95 -1.70 8.33
N ALA A 93 11.83 -2.36 8.54
CA ALA A 93 11.67 -3.34 9.58
C ALA A 93 11.04 -4.63 9.03
N LYS A 94 11.41 -5.78 9.62
CA LYS A 94 10.71 -7.04 9.46
C LYS A 94 10.16 -7.47 10.78
N ILE A 95 8.88 -7.72 10.83
CA ILE A 95 8.12 -8.10 12.00
C ILE A 95 7.52 -9.48 11.77
N THR A 96 7.49 -10.32 12.79
CA THR A 96 6.89 -11.67 12.73
C THR A 96 6.00 -11.94 13.95
N ASP A 97 4.96 -12.74 13.72
CA ASP A 97 4.17 -13.41 14.75
C ASP A 97 4.57 -14.89 14.94
N LYS A 98 5.78 -15.27 14.48
CA LYS A 98 6.37 -16.62 14.40
C LYS A 98 5.87 -17.48 13.24
N ASN A 99 4.75 -17.14 12.60
CA ASN A 99 4.21 -17.89 11.46
C ASN A 99 4.52 -17.22 10.13
N VAL A 100 4.44 -15.89 10.10
CA VAL A 100 4.65 -15.08 8.90
C VAL A 100 5.50 -13.86 9.20
N GLU A 101 6.07 -13.28 8.14
CA GLU A 101 6.80 -12.02 8.19
C GLU A 101 6.04 -10.92 7.47
N VAL A 102 5.97 -9.74 8.09
CA VAL A 102 5.48 -8.51 7.48
C VAL A 102 6.62 -7.51 7.39
N ARG A 103 6.78 -6.89 6.22
CA ARG A 103 7.71 -5.78 6.03
C ARG A 103 7.02 -4.46 6.31
N LEU A 104 7.71 -3.62 7.07
CA LEU A 104 7.30 -2.25 7.36
C LEU A 104 8.36 -1.30 6.79
N GLU A 105 7.94 -0.38 5.95
CA GLU A 105 8.74 0.76 5.51
C GLU A 105 8.13 2.04 6.06
N ILE A 106 8.94 2.86 6.76
CA ILE A 106 8.54 4.19 7.21
C ILE A 106 9.49 5.19 6.57
N ARG A 107 8.95 6.02 5.69
CA ARG A 107 9.69 7.15 5.11
C ARG A 107 9.48 8.40 5.97
N LEU A 108 10.60 8.90 6.51
CA LEU A 108 10.61 10.06 7.39
C LEU A 108 10.72 11.33 6.55
N LEU A 109 9.72 12.19 6.65
CA LEU A 109 9.63 13.46 5.94
C LEU A 109 9.66 14.62 6.94
N GLU A 110 9.87 15.83 6.44
CA GLU A 110 9.69 17.04 7.27
C GLU A 110 8.20 17.23 7.60
N ARG A 111 7.91 17.70 8.84
CA ARG A 111 6.52 17.86 9.32
C ARG A 111 5.68 18.81 8.45
N ASN A 112 6.30 19.76 7.77
CA ASN A 112 5.65 20.71 6.86
C ASN A 112 5.47 20.16 5.44
N ASN A 113 5.85 18.90 5.18
CA ASN A 113 5.68 18.27 3.86
C ASN A 113 4.20 18.26 3.47
N GLN A 114 3.93 18.47 2.18
CA GLN A 114 2.57 18.55 1.63
C GLN A 114 1.76 17.26 1.88
N ILE A 115 2.40 16.10 1.95
CA ILE A 115 1.77 14.82 2.28
C ILE A 115 0.94 14.89 3.56
N PHE A 116 1.47 15.55 4.61
CA PHE A 116 0.74 15.69 5.87
C PHE A 116 -0.41 16.71 5.83
N LYS A 117 -0.36 17.66 4.88
CA LYS A 117 -1.44 18.64 4.66
C LYS A 117 -2.60 18.07 3.84
N HIS A 118 -2.30 17.18 2.89
CA HIS A 118 -3.27 16.60 1.95
C HIS A 118 -3.70 15.18 2.28
N LYS A 119 -3.26 14.64 3.44
CA LYS A 119 -3.68 13.31 3.91
C LYS A 119 -5.20 13.23 4.05
N THR A 120 -5.76 12.10 3.68
CA THR A 120 -7.20 11.82 3.79
C THR A 120 -7.48 10.85 4.94
N ILE A 121 -8.65 10.97 5.57
CA ILE A 121 -9.13 10.01 6.56
C ILE A 121 -9.82 8.86 5.83
N LYS A 122 -9.39 7.62 6.11
CA LYS A 122 -9.93 6.40 5.52
C LYS A 122 -10.21 5.33 6.56
N GLN A 123 -11.09 4.39 6.20
CA GLN A 123 -11.32 3.18 6.97
C GLN A 123 -10.40 2.07 6.43
N TYR A 124 -9.42 1.68 7.23
CA TYR A 124 -8.61 0.49 6.99
C TYR A 124 -9.47 -0.74 7.31
N GLN A 125 -9.70 -1.58 6.31
CA GLN A 125 -10.52 -2.79 6.44
C GLN A 125 -9.68 -3.93 7.02
N ASN A 126 -9.99 -4.37 8.23
CA ASN A 126 -9.38 -5.55 8.83
C ASN A 126 -9.88 -6.83 8.15
N ILE A 127 -9.09 -7.90 8.28
CA ILE A 127 -9.42 -9.19 7.66
C ILE A 127 -10.72 -9.79 8.21
N ASP A 128 -11.04 -9.55 9.47
CA ASP A 128 -12.25 -10.02 10.14
C ASP A 128 -13.54 -9.26 9.75
N GLY A 129 -13.39 -8.19 8.97
CA GLY A 129 -14.49 -7.31 8.53
C GLY A 129 -14.71 -6.10 9.42
N SER A 130 -14.03 -5.98 10.55
CA SER A 130 -13.97 -4.72 11.30
C SER A 130 -13.14 -3.67 10.55
N SER A 131 -13.14 -2.43 11.02
CA SER A 131 -12.32 -1.38 10.44
C SER A 131 -11.78 -0.43 11.51
N MET A 132 -10.70 0.25 11.17
CA MET A 132 -10.13 1.32 11.98
C MET A 132 -9.86 2.56 11.13
N THR A 133 -9.95 3.72 11.75
CA THR A 133 -9.67 4.99 11.09
C THR A 133 -8.17 5.22 10.98
N VAL A 134 -7.69 5.55 9.78
CA VAL A 134 -6.29 5.82 9.47
C VAL A 134 -6.15 7.06 8.59
N PHE A 135 -4.96 7.64 8.55
CA PHE A 135 -4.60 8.60 7.52
C PHE A 135 -4.00 7.88 6.31
N CYS A 136 -4.33 8.34 5.13
CA CYS A 136 -3.89 7.73 3.87
C CYS A 136 -3.63 8.82 2.83
N LEU A 137 -2.76 8.55 1.86
CA LEU A 137 -2.66 9.38 0.67
C LEU A 137 -3.98 9.37 -0.12
N SER A 138 -4.26 10.46 -0.80
CA SER A 138 -5.39 10.52 -1.74
C SER A 138 -5.20 9.55 -2.92
N PRO A 139 -6.28 9.15 -3.62
CA PRO A 139 -6.15 8.31 -4.81
C PRO A 139 -5.28 8.94 -5.90
N GLU A 140 -5.32 10.28 -6.03
CA GLU A 140 -4.52 11.04 -7.00
C GLU A 140 -3.02 10.93 -6.70
N GLU A 141 -2.64 11.07 -5.42
CA GLU A 141 -1.25 10.94 -5.00
C GLU A 141 -0.75 9.50 -5.13
N LEU A 142 -1.56 8.51 -4.73
CA LEU A 142 -1.25 7.09 -4.93
C LEU A 142 -1.10 6.75 -6.42
N LEU A 143 -1.93 7.33 -7.29
CA LEU A 143 -1.85 7.15 -8.73
C LEU A 143 -0.50 7.62 -9.28
N LEU A 144 -0.06 8.81 -8.87
CA LEU A 144 1.24 9.37 -9.28
C LEU A 144 2.41 8.53 -8.73
N GLU A 145 2.34 8.13 -7.47
CA GLU A 145 3.36 7.24 -6.88
C GLU A 145 3.49 5.92 -7.65
N LYS A 146 2.36 5.30 -8.02
CA LYS A 146 2.36 4.03 -8.74
C LYS A 146 2.84 4.16 -10.19
N ALA A 147 2.50 5.24 -10.86
CA ALA A 147 3.01 5.53 -12.19
C ALA A 147 4.54 5.72 -12.18
N LEU A 148 5.05 6.46 -11.20
CA LEU A 148 6.49 6.64 -11.02
C LEU A 148 7.20 5.34 -10.60
N ALA A 149 6.59 4.55 -9.73
CA ALA A 149 7.12 3.26 -9.31
C ALA A 149 7.25 2.31 -10.51
N TYR A 150 6.23 2.26 -11.40
CA TYR A 150 6.33 1.45 -12.61
C TYR A 150 7.49 1.89 -13.51
N LYS A 151 7.63 3.17 -13.75
CA LYS A 151 8.75 3.71 -14.54
C LYS A 151 10.12 3.29 -14.00
N ASN A 152 10.26 3.16 -12.67
CA ASN A 152 11.54 2.86 -12.02
C ASN A 152 11.84 1.37 -11.89
N ARG A 153 10.82 0.51 -11.79
CA ARG A 153 11.02 -0.92 -11.48
C ARG A 153 10.25 -1.91 -12.35
N MET A 154 9.37 -1.42 -13.22
CA MET A 154 8.64 -2.17 -14.25
C MET A 154 7.89 -3.41 -13.71
N LEU A 155 7.25 -3.31 -12.54
CA LEU A 155 6.49 -4.40 -11.95
C LEU A 155 5.01 -4.31 -12.33
N ILE A 156 4.43 -5.39 -12.85
CA ILE A 156 3.02 -5.44 -13.30
C ILE A 156 2.02 -5.03 -12.23
N ARG A 157 2.33 -5.26 -10.96
CA ARG A 157 1.49 -4.84 -9.83
C ARG A 157 1.25 -3.34 -9.78
N ASP A 158 2.22 -2.51 -10.23
CA ASP A 158 2.07 -1.06 -10.23
C ASP A 158 1.15 -0.59 -11.37
N VAL A 159 1.19 -1.26 -12.55
CA VAL A 159 0.24 -1.02 -13.63
C VAL A 159 -1.18 -1.38 -13.21
N TYR A 160 -1.34 -2.50 -12.50
CA TYR A 160 -2.64 -2.92 -11.97
C TYR A 160 -3.18 -1.92 -10.93
N ASP A 161 -2.30 -1.40 -10.06
CA ASP A 161 -2.67 -0.34 -9.11
C ASP A 161 -3.12 0.93 -9.83
N VAL A 162 -2.38 1.37 -10.86
CA VAL A 162 -2.75 2.51 -11.69
C VAL A 162 -4.11 2.28 -12.36
N TYR A 163 -4.31 1.12 -12.98
CA TYR A 163 -5.59 0.75 -13.58
C TYR A 163 -6.76 0.85 -12.59
N TYR A 164 -6.57 0.35 -11.37
CA TYR A 164 -7.56 0.43 -10.32
C TYR A 164 -7.84 1.87 -9.91
N LEU A 165 -6.78 2.63 -9.62
CA LEU A 165 -6.87 4.01 -9.14
C LEU A 165 -7.46 4.97 -10.17
N THR A 166 -7.27 4.75 -11.48
CA THR A 166 -7.91 5.58 -12.52
C THR A 166 -9.43 5.59 -12.46
N SER A 167 -10.05 4.61 -11.79
CA SER A 167 -11.50 4.60 -11.56
C SER A 167 -11.93 5.39 -10.33
N LEU A 168 -11.01 5.83 -9.50
CA LEU A 168 -11.25 6.55 -8.24
C LEU A 168 -10.89 8.03 -8.30
N VAL A 169 -10.20 8.47 -9.35
CA VAL A 169 -9.69 9.84 -9.49
C VAL A 169 -10.48 10.65 -10.51
N ASN A 170 -10.52 11.96 -10.29
CA ASN A 170 -11.06 12.89 -11.26
C ASN A 170 -9.98 13.91 -11.64
N LEU A 171 -9.20 13.56 -12.67
CA LEU A 171 -8.07 14.36 -13.14
C LEU A 171 -8.54 15.52 -14.03
N SER A 172 -7.93 16.70 -13.87
CA SER A 172 -8.10 17.83 -14.80
C SER A 172 -7.53 17.48 -16.18
N ALA A 173 -7.90 18.21 -17.21
CA ALA A 173 -7.40 18.01 -18.57
C ALA A 173 -5.87 18.09 -18.66
N GLU A 174 -5.24 19.00 -17.90
CA GLU A 174 -3.78 19.13 -17.83
C GLU A 174 -3.13 17.92 -17.14
N GLN A 175 -3.71 17.46 -16.03
CA GLN A 175 -3.22 16.26 -15.32
C GLN A 175 -3.34 15.03 -16.20
N LYS A 176 -4.46 14.85 -16.91
CA LYS A 176 -4.65 13.75 -17.87
C LYS A 176 -3.59 13.75 -18.96
N ARG A 177 -3.31 14.92 -19.56
CA ARG A 177 -2.27 15.05 -20.59
C ARG A 177 -0.90 14.63 -20.07
N LYS A 178 -0.46 15.18 -18.94
CA LYS A 178 0.84 14.83 -18.32
C LYS A 178 0.92 13.34 -17.95
N PHE A 179 -0.16 12.79 -17.44
CA PHE A 179 -0.23 11.39 -17.06
C PHE A 179 -0.18 10.47 -18.29
N LYS A 180 -0.85 10.85 -19.38
CA LYS A 180 -0.81 10.13 -20.65
C LYS A 180 0.61 10.07 -21.23
N GLU A 181 1.33 11.20 -21.23
CA GLU A 181 2.75 11.27 -21.65
C GLU A 181 3.62 10.27 -20.85
N THR A 182 3.37 10.13 -19.55
CA THR A 182 4.07 9.17 -18.70
C THR A 182 3.75 7.73 -19.11
N ILE A 183 2.48 7.41 -19.33
CA ILE A 183 2.03 6.05 -19.69
C ILE A 183 2.48 5.64 -21.09
N ASP A 184 2.55 6.57 -22.03
CA ASP A 184 2.98 6.29 -23.41
C ASP A 184 4.45 5.84 -23.48
N SER A 185 5.24 6.12 -22.44
CA SER A 185 6.63 5.68 -22.31
C SER A 185 6.80 4.32 -21.60
N TRP A 186 5.71 3.62 -21.27
CA TRP A 186 5.79 2.37 -20.53
C TRP A 186 6.06 1.17 -21.44
N ASP A 187 7.10 0.43 -21.09
CA ASP A 187 7.45 -0.85 -21.72
C ASP A 187 6.72 -2.02 -21.04
N THR A 188 6.71 -3.17 -21.70
CA THR A 188 6.09 -4.40 -21.18
C THR A 188 6.90 -4.93 -19.98
N PRO A 189 6.26 -5.24 -18.83
CA PRO A 189 6.95 -5.78 -17.66
C PRO A 189 7.35 -7.24 -17.88
N GLU A 190 8.49 -7.65 -17.31
CA GLU A 190 8.93 -9.05 -17.35
C GLU A 190 8.12 -9.96 -16.42
N ASP A 191 7.52 -9.37 -15.37
CA ASP A 191 6.81 -10.09 -14.31
C ASP A 191 5.30 -10.18 -14.52
N GLU A 192 4.78 -9.98 -15.73
CA GLU A 192 3.33 -9.97 -16.02
C GLU A 192 2.58 -11.16 -15.42
N LYS A 193 3.18 -12.35 -15.48
CA LYS A 193 2.62 -13.59 -14.94
C LYS A 193 2.38 -13.55 -13.42
N ASN A 194 3.11 -12.70 -12.71
CA ASN A 194 3.00 -12.58 -11.24
C ASN A 194 1.66 -11.98 -10.80
N LEU A 195 0.97 -11.24 -11.67
CA LEU A 195 -0.34 -10.67 -11.35
C LEU A 195 -1.35 -11.74 -10.91
N LYS A 196 -1.28 -12.94 -11.53
CA LYS A 196 -2.13 -14.09 -11.20
C LYS A 196 -1.97 -14.58 -9.76
N ALA A 197 -0.81 -14.37 -9.17
CA ALA A 197 -0.53 -14.83 -7.80
C ALA A 197 -1.14 -13.92 -6.72
N ILE A 198 -1.37 -12.64 -7.04
CA ILE A 198 -1.77 -11.61 -6.09
C ILE A 198 -3.20 -11.08 -6.28
N VAL A 199 -3.77 -11.14 -7.48
CA VAL A 199 -5.18 -10.77 -7.72
C VAL A 199 -6.09 -11.88 -7.19
N TYR A 200 -6.89 -11.56 -6.18
CA TYR A 200 -7.78 -12.53 -5.53
C TYR A 200 -9.25 -12.40 -5.96
N LEU A 201 -9.60 -11.30 -6.61
CA LEU A 201 -10.97 -11.03 -7.05
C LEU A 201 -10.98 -10.38 -8.44
N GLY A 202 -11.84 -10.88 -9.33
CA GLY A 202 -12.04 -10.36 -10.67
C GLY A 202 -11.16 -11.00 -11.72
N ALA A 203 -11.17 -10.40 -12.93
CA ALA A 203 -10.36 -10.82 -14.06
C ALA A 203 -8.88 -10.45 -13.85
N ILE A 204 -8.00 -11.18 -14.51
CA ILE A 204 -6.56 -10.94 -14.56
C ILE A 204 -6.21 -10.48 -15.97
N PRO A 205 -6.27 -9.16 -16.24
CA PRO A 205 -6.01 -8.65 -17.58
C PRO A 205 -4.51 -8.69 -17.88
N SER A 206 -4.17 -8.77 -19.17
CA SER A 206 -2.80 -8.62 -19.65
C SER A 206 -2.32 -7.17 -19.51
N PHE A 207 -1.00 -6.97 -19.58
CA PHE A 207 -0.43 -5.60 -19.59
C PHE A 207 -1.05 -4.73 -20.69
N SER A 208 -1.19 -5.26 -21.90
CA SER A 208 -1.78 -4.52 -23.03
C SER A 208 -3.23 -4.12 -22.77
N GLN A 209 -4.02 -5.02 -22.15
CA GLN A 209 -5.40 -4.73 -21.76
C GLN A 209 -5.47 -3.66 -20.66
N LEU A 210 -4.62 -3.77 -19.64
CA LEU A 210 -4.52 -2.75 -18.57
C LEU A 210 -4.17 -1.38 -19.15
N LEU A 211 -3.16 -1.32 -20.01
CA LEU A 211 -2.69 -0.08 -20.63
C LEU A 211 -3.79 0.56 -21.50
N SER A 212 -4.48 -0.25 -22.30
CA SER A 212 -5.60 0.22 -23.13
C SER A 212 -6.72 0.82 -22.29
N GLU A 213 -7.11 0.14 -21.20
CA GLU A 213 -8.17 0.62 -20.30
C GLU A 213 -7.76 1.89 -19.52
N ILE A 214 -6.50 1.99 -19.10
CA ILE A 214 -5.97 3.22 -18.48
C ILE A 214 -6.07 4.39 -19.46
N LYS A 215 -5.59 4.20 -20.70
CA LYS A 215 -5.63 5.23 -21.75
C LYS A 215 -7.06 5.65 -22.11
N ARG A 216 -8.01 4.73 -22.08
CA ARG A 216 -9.44 5.01 -22.35
C ARG A 216 -10.09 5.89 -21.28
N LYS A 217 -9.64 5.77 -20.02
CA LYS A 217 -10.18 6.54 -18.89
C LYS A 217 -9.56 7.94 -18.75
N LEU A 218 -8.41 8.16 -19.36
CA LEU A 218 -7.72 9.46 -19.42
C LEU A 218 -8.27 10.33 -20.54
#